data_973769850985a68fa8b4724185d91851
#
_entry.id   973769850985a68fa8b4724185d91851
#
_cell.length_a   1.000
_cell.length_b   1.000
_cell.length_c   1.000
_cell.angle_alpha   90.00
_cell.angle_beta   90.00
_cell.angle_gamma   90.00
#
_symmetry.space_group_name_H-M   'P 1'
#
loop_
_entity.id
_entity.type
_entity.pdbx_description
1 polymer ?
#
loop_
_entity_poly.entity_id
_entity_poly.type
_entity_poly.pdbx_seq_one_letter_code
_entity_poly.pdbx_strand_id
1 'polypeptide(L)' 'MGTNSYTAILEKEGDMYVALCPELDVASQGATVEEATSNLKEAVELFLECADPEEVKQRL' A
#
# COMPACT_ATOMS: atom_id res chain seq x y z
N MET A 1 -17.64 8.65 -4.87
CA MET A 1 -17.29 8.14 -4.61
C MET A 1 -16.28 7.96 -4.72
N GLY A 2 -15.71 8.12 -4.45
CA GLY A 2 -14.53 7.92 -4.52
C GLY A 2 -14.21 6.72 -4.35
N THR A 3 -13.77 6.15 -5.14
CA THR A 3 -13.46 4.91 -4.91
C THR A 3 -12.16 4.90 -4.42
N ASN A 4 -11.85 4.12 -3.55
CA ASN A 4 -10.54 3.87 -3.07
C ASN A 4 -9.98 2.66 -3.71
N SER A 5 -10.30 2.45 -4.93
CA SER A 5 -9.78 1.32 -5.65
C SER A 5 -8.34 1.54 -5.99
N TYR A 6 -7.54 0.55 -5.80
CA TYR A 6 -6.17 0.57 -6.26
C TYR A 6 -5.76 -0.85 -6.60
N THR A 7 -4.73 -0.96 -7.42
CA THR A 7 -4.27 -2.25 -7.88
C THR A 7 -3.33 -2.85 -6.85
N ALA A 8 -3.51 -4.13 -6.57
CA ALA A 8 -2.59 -4.84 -5.70
C ALA A 8 -2.03 -6.00 -6.49
N ILE A 9 -0.74 -5.96 -6.71
CA ILE A 9 -0.04 -7.02 -7.42
C ILE A 9 0.66 -7.89 -6.40
N LEU A 10 0.36 -9.18 -6.42
CA LEU A 10 0.93 -10.10 -5.45
C LEU A 10 1.96 -10.97 -6.13
N GLU A 11 3.12 -11.08 -5.53
CA GLU A 11 4.19 -11.91 -6.03
C GLU A 11 4.71 -12.77 -4.90
N LYS A 12 5.15 -13.94 -5.23
CA LYS A 12 5.74 -14.83 -4.26
C LYS A 12 7.25 -14.73 -4.35
N GLU A 13 7.86 -14.49 -3.19
CA GLU A 13 9.31 -14.36 -3.12
C GLU A 13 9.79 -15.35 -2.08
N GLY A 14 10.27 -16.49 -2.51
CA GLY A 14 10.71 -17.51 -1.58
C GLY A 14 9.56 -17.96 -0.72
N ASP A 15 9.68 -17.77 0.56
CA ASP A 15 8.64 -18.16 1.50
C ASP A 15 7.70 -17.03 1.83
N MET A 16 7.83 -15.90 1.16
CA MET A 16 7.02 -14.75 1.50
C MET A 16 6.25 -14.27 0.30
N TYR A 17 5.28 -13.43 0.56
CA TYR A 17 4.51 -12.80 -0.50
C TYR A 17 4.70 -11.30 -0.42
N VAL A 18 4.77 -10.67 -1.57
CA VAL A 18 4.93 -9.23 -1.68
C VAL A 18 3.72 -8.66 -2.37
N ALA A 19 3.16 -7.62 -1.78
CA ALA A 19 2.02 -6.93 -2.35
C ALA A 19 2.48 -5.55 -2.79
N LEU A 20 2.19 -5.21 -4.04
CA LEU A 20 2.63 -3.96 -4.62
C LEU A 20 1.44 -3.13 -5.04
N CYS A 21 1.50 -1.85 -4.79
CA CYS A 21 0.50 -0.92 -5.27
C CYS A 21 1.20 0.11 -6.15
N PRO A 22 1.25 -0.13 -7.45
CA PRO A 22 2.01 0.78 -8.32
C PRO A 22 1.42 2.18 -8.38
N GLU A 23 0.13 2.32 -8.17
CA GLU A 23 -0.48 3.64 -8.23
C GLU A 23 0.06 4.55 -7.15
N LEU A 24 0.37 4.00 -5.99
CA LEU A 24 0.86 4.78 -4.87
C LEU A 24 2.33 4.52 -4.57
N ASP A 25 2.94 3.66 -5.35
CA ASP A 25 4.34 3.32 -5.16
C ASP A 25 4.57 2.79 -3.75
N VAL A 26 3.65 1.96 -3.28
CA VAL A 26 3.71 1.39 -1.95
C VAL A 26 3.82 -0.11 -2.08
N ALA A 27 4.63 -0.72 -1.24
CA ALA A 27 4.79 -2.15 -1.25
C ALA A 27 4.81 -2.66 0.17
N SER A 28 4.36 -3.89 0.35
CA SER A 28 4.38 -4.53 1.65
C SER A 28 4.60 -6.01 1.45
N GLN A 29 4.82 -6.73 2.52
CA GLN A 29 5.08 -8.14 2.42
C GLN A 29 4.49 -8.85 3.62
N GLY A 30 4.34 -10.16 3.49
CA GLY A 30 3.84 -10.98 4.56
C GLY A 30 4.11 -12.43 4.27
N ALA A 31 3.87 -13.27 5.25
CA ALA A 31 4.10 -14.70 5.11
C ALA A 31 3.01 -15.38 4.30
N THR A 32 1.86 -14.75 4.15
CA THR A 32 0.78 -15.28 3.35
C THR A 32 0.24 -14.18 2.47
N VAL A 33 -0.57 -14.57 1.49
CA VAL A 33 -1.21 -13.59 0.62
C VAL A 33 -2.10 -12.68 1.45
N GLU A 34 -2.83 -13.24 2.39
CA GLU A 34 -3.70 -12.45 3.23
C GLU A 34 -2.91 -11.45 4.04
N GLU A 35 -1.79 -11.91 4.59
CA GLU A 35 -0.99 -11.03 5.41
C GLU A 35 -0.37 -9.92 4.59
N ALA A 36 0.16 -10.26 3.42
CA ALA A 36 0.75 -9.25 2.55
C ALA A 36 -0.30 -8.23 2.14
N THR A 37 -1.49 -8.69 1.79
CA THR A 37 -2.55 -7.79 1.37
C THR A 37 -3.00 -6.90 2.52
N SER A 38 -3.13 -7.48 3.70
CA SER A 38 -3.54 -6.71 4.87
C SER A 38 -2.49 -5.66 5.21
N ASN A 39 -1.22 -6.04 5.14
CA ASN A 39 -0.16 -5.10 5.42
C ASN A 39 -0.12 -4.00 4.37
N LEU A 40 -0.36 -4.34 3.11
CA LEU A 40 -0.40 -3.32 2.09
C LEU A 40 -1.55 -2.36 2.32
N LYS A 41 -2.71 -2.88 2.67
CA LYS A 41 -3.85 -2.03 2.93
C LYS A 41 -3.55 -1.07 4.07
N GLU A 42 -2.92 -1.57 5.12
CA GLU A 42 -2.57 -0.72 6.23
C GLU A 42 -1.57 0.34 5.82
N ALA A 43 -0.59 -0.05 5.01
CA ALA A 43 0.41 0.90 4.55
C ALA A 43 -0.23 1.98 3.68
N VAL A 44 -1.17 1.60 2.82
CA VAL A 44 -1.85 2.56 1.99
C VAL A 44 -2.66 3.51 2.84
N GLU A 45 -3.35 2.99 3.84
CA GLU A 45 -4.14 3.84 4.71
C GLU A 45 -3.28 4.83 5.45
N LEU A 46 -2.14 4.37 5.94
CA LEU A 46 -1.23 5.26 6.63
C LEU A 46 -0.66 6.30 5.68
N PHE A 47 -0.34 5.88 4.47
CA PHE A 47 0.17 6.81 3.48
C PHE A 47 -0.84 7.92 3.20
N LEU A 48 -2.11 7.54 3.03
CA LEU A 48 -3.14 8.51 2.75
C LEU A 48 -3.40 9.42 3.93
N GLU A 49 -3.32 8.88 5.14
CA GLU A 49 -3.51 9.70 6.32
C GLU A 49 -2.38 10.70 6.49
N CYS A 50 -1.16 10.25 6.27
CA CYS A 50 -0.03 11.12 6.44
C CYS A 50 0.12 12.11 5.30
N ALA A 51 -0.46 11.79 4.16
CA ALA A 51 -0.36 12.67 3.02
C ALA A 51 -1.49 13.67 3.02
N ASP A 52 -1.65 14.33 4.13
CA ASP A 52 -2.60 15.41 4.24
C ASP A 52 -2.27 16.45 3.18
N PRO A 53 -3.25 16.95 2.44
CA PRO A 53 -2.94 17.92 1.41
C PRO A 53 -2.16 19.12 1.92
N GLU A 54 -2.48 19.58 3.10
CA GLU A 54 -1.76 20.71 3.66
C GLU A 54 -0.33 20.35 3.97
N GLU A 55 -0.15 19.16 4.51
CA GLU A 55 1.19 18.73 4.82
C GLU A 55 2.03 18.55 3.58
N VAL A 56 1.43 18.01 2.56
CA VAL A 56 2.15 17.84 1.32
C VAL A 56 2.57 19.18 0.76
N LYS A 57 1.68 20.16 0.84
CA LYS A 57 2.04 21.47 0.37
C LYS A 57 3.20 22.05 1.15
N GLN A 58 3.20 21.85 2.43
CA GLN A 58 4.28 22.39 3.24
C GLN A 58 5.60 21.76 2.91
N ARG A 59 5.58 20.50 2.55
CA ARG A 59 6.82 19.84 2.22
C ARG A 59 7.32 20.18 0.86
N LEU A 60 6.44 20.61 0.03
CA LEU A 60 6.85 21.01 -1.31
C LEU A 60 7.29 22.44 -1.31
#